data_6c6496affeaef6944b9e8bf85fc3fbad
#
_entry.id   6c6496affeaef6944b9e8bf85fc3fbad
#
_cell.length_a   1.000
_cell.length_b   1.000
_cell.length_c   1.000
_cell.angle_alpha   90.00
_cell.angle_beta   90.00
_cell.angle_gamma   90.00
#
_symmetry.space_group_name_H-M   'P 1'
#
loop_
_entity.id
_entity.type
_entity.pdbx_description
1 polymer ?
#
loop_
_entity_poly.entity_id
_entity_poly.type
_entity_poly.pdbx_seq_one_letter_code
_entity_poly.pdbx_strand_id
1 'polypeptide(L)'
;MQRHVVGVRAVRILAVLPMLLACLFFGAPAQQADADVVSGVQMMTLHNQLRYAIGAPTIPLDARVQLAEQNHANYNAANRTGGHYETAGLPYYTGYAPRDRVIAAGLTTTFVSEVATGGGSGGLAGVQQLWDAPYHRLGLMHPSAMSAGWGHSDLAGSATVGDITYDFGIRSVNFVRSPAAGQTGIPTSWSGGESPSPLPSGVRGPVGYPIMVVYSGGQNVTMRAAEIVAPNGTKLPIYYAPQQFEYDYQVIIPQQPLAAGTTYHVRFDINVSNVMVTNEWDFTTAGTGTTPPPPALPPSQTYHSAFVSQSQFPALAPGQTTQLTAQFRNTGTATWTKGVLGSQANLGINGDNQTFAALGMSVGWLSADRPAAQSEASVPPGAIATFTFTVRAPQAQGTYRIPLRPVIDGRTWMEDQGVFLLLTSVGGYHSAWAGQSPYPTLAPNAVSGTLFIQYLNTGASSWVKGAAGQQANLGVVNDNNMWSPLGIGWLTANRVAAQSEAVVPPGGTATFVFQVRAPSTPGVYRIALRPVIDGTTWMEDQGVFLVITVQ
;
A
#
# COMPACT_ATOMS: atom_id res chain seq x y z
N MET A 1 58.05 -68.37 -30.67
CA MET A 1 57.97 -68.76 -32.08
C MET A 1 57.20 -67.68 -32.83
N GLN A 2 57.97 -67.03 -33.73
CA GLN A 2 57.65 -66.53 -35.07
C GLN A 2 56.34 -65.73 -35.21
N ARG A 3 56.48 -64.44 -35.42
CA ARG A 3 56.52 -63.66 -36.72
C ARG A 3 55.20 -63.69 -37.49
N HIS A 4 54.57 -62.54 -37.73
CA HIS A 4 54.81 -61.72 -38.96
C HIS A 4 54.22 -60.34 -38.85
N VAL A 5 55.04 -59.40 -39.29
CA VAL A 5 54.74 -57.98 -39.62
C VAL A 5 54.11 -57.90 -40.99
N VAL A 6 53.07 -57.09 -41.19
CA VAL A 6 52.83 -56.39 -42.45
C VAL A 6 52.19 -55.04 -42.13
N GLY A 7 52.87 -53.96 -42.52
CA GLY A 7 52.34 -52.61 -42.46
C GLY A 7 51.56 -52.23 -43.70
N VAL A 8 50.63 -51.33 -43.58
CA VAL A 8 50.10 -50.52 -44.71
C VAL A 8 49.65 -49.15 -44.22
N ARG A 9 50.34 -48.16 -44.71
CA ARG A 9 50.00 -46.76 -45.08
C ARG A 9 48.93 -45.98 -44.35
N ALA A 10 49.36 -44.85 -43.84
CA ALA A 10 48.58 -43.70 -43.40
C ALA A 10 47.74 -43.08 -44.52
N VAL A 11 46.49 -42.86 -44.25
CA VAL A 11 45.66 -41.83 -44.94
C VAL A 11 45.24 -40.82 -43.90
N ARG A 12 45.72 -39.59 -44.06
CA ARG A 12 45.28 -38.43 -43.28
C ARG A 12 43.88 -38.05 -43.77
N ILE A 13 42.85 -38.24 -42.96
CA ILE A 13 41.56 -37.62 -43.12
C ILE A 13 41.47 -36.49 -42.09
N LEU A 14 41.39 -35.25 -42.60
CA LEU A 14 41.10 -34.06 -41.84
C LEU A 14 39.64 -34.16 -41.33
N ALA A 15 39.44 -34.44 -40.05
CA ALA A 15 38.13 -34.34 -39.43
C ALA A 15 37.95 -32.92 -38.93
N VAL A 16 37.10 -32.17 -39.59
CA VAL A 16 36.57 -30.89 -39.11
C VAL A 16 35.61 -31.19 -37.94
N LEU A 17 36.00 -30.80 -36.76
CA LEU A 17 35.20 -30.89 -35.55
C LEU A 17 34.18 -29.74 -35.55
N PRO A 18 32.85 -29.95 -35.56
CA PRO A 18 31.91 -28.89 -35.31
C PRO A 18 31.96 -28.56 -33.84
N MET A 19 32.30 -27.32 -33.52
CA MET A 19 32.23 -26.72 -32.19
C MET A 19 30.76 -26.62 -31.83
N LEU A 20 30.23 -27.57 -31.05
CA LEU A 20 28.92 -27.46 -30.43
C LEU A 20 29.02 -26.39 -29.33
N LEU A 21 28.47 -25.20 -29.65
CA LEU A 21 28.20 -24.15 -28.68
C LEU A 21 27.06 -24.65 -27.77
N ALA A 22 27.41 -25.22 -26.64
CA ALA A 22 26.43 -25.53 -25.58
C ALA A 22 25.96 -24.19 -25.01
N CYS A 23 24.82 -23.69 -25.48
CA CYS A 23 24.06 -22.69 -24.77
C CYS A 23 23.59 -23.33 -23.45
N LEU A 24 24.29 -23.03 -22.36
CA LEU A 24 23.76 -23.21 -21.02
C LEU A 24 22.54 -22.27 -20.89
N PHE A 25 21.37 -22.78 -21.25
CA PHE A 25 20.14 -22.22 -20.74
C PHE A 25 20.18 -22.43 -19.22
N PHE A 26 20.51 -21.40 -18.48
CA PHE A 26 20.04 -21.29 -17.12
C PHE A 26 18.51 -21.25 -17.24
N GLY A 27 17.90 -22.40 -17.08
CA GLY A 27 16.49 -22.49 -16.87
C GLY A 27 16.18 -21.66 -15.64
N ALA A 28 15.50 -20.52 -15.84
CA ALA A 28 14.81 -19.88 -14.75
C ALA A 28 13.98 -20.97 -14.06
N PRO A 29 13.91 -20.99 -12.71
CA PRO A 29 13.04 -21.94 -12.02
C PRO A 29 11.63 -21.71 -12.53
N ALA A 30 11.15 -22.67 -13.34
CA ALA A 30 9.83 -22.61 -13.92
C ALA A 30 8.82 -22.82 -12.79
N GLN A 31 7.92 -21.85 -12.64
CA GLN A 31 6.52 -22.07 -12.35
C GLN A 31 6.14 -22.94 -11.13
N GLN A 32 6.48 -22.45 -9.94
CA GLN A 32 5.67 -22.69 -8.76
C GLN A 32 4.73 -21.49 -8.46
N ALA A 33 4.96 -20.37 -9.15
CA ALA A 33 4.26 -19.10 -8.92
C ALA A 33 2.76 -19.14 -9.30
N ASP A 34 2.34 -19.89 -10.33
CA ASP A 34 0.96 -19.79 -10.82
C ASP A 34 -0.05 -20.51 -9.90
N ALA A 35 0.30 -21.64 -9.31
CA ALA A 35 -0.59 -22.35 -8.37
C ALA A 35 -0.69 -21.59 -7.03
N ASP A 36 0.42 -21.02 -6.57
CA ASP A 36 0.49 -20.27 -5.32
C ASP A 36 -0.21 -18.90 -5.44
N VAL A 37 -0.10 -18.24 -6.58
CA VAL A 37 -0.83 -16.99 -6.88
C VAL A 37 -2.34 -17.23 -6.89
N VAL A 38 -2.81 -18.33 -7.47
CA VAL A 38 -4.23 -18.71 -7.45
C VAL A 38 -4.70 -18.96 -6.01
N SER A 39 -3.90 -19.62 -5.19
CA SER A 39 -4.17 -19.86 -3.77
C SER A 39 -4.30 -18.53 -3.00
N GLY A 40 -3.41 -17.58 -3.21
CA GLY A 40 -3.47 -16.25 -2.59
C GLY A 40 -4.73 -15.47 -2.95
N VAL A 41 -5.16 -15.53 -4.20
CA VAL A 41 -6.43 -14.93 -4.66
C VAL A 41 -7.63 -15.57 -3.98
N GLN A 42 -7.64 -16.89 -3.81
CA GLN A 42 -8.73 -17.59 -3.11
C GLN A 42 -8.78 -17.22 -1.63
N MET A 43 -7.61 -17.13 -0.97
CA MET A 43 -7.50 -16.69 0.43
C MET A 43 -7.97 -15.24 0.60
N MET A 44 -7.60 -14.35 -0.33
CA MET A 44 -8.08 -12.97 -0.34
C MET A 44 -9.59 -12.87 -0.56
N THR A 45 -10.15 -13.74 -1.40
CA THR A 45 -11.60 -13.82 -1.61
C THR A 45 -12.30 -14.21 -0.31
N LEU A 46 -11.83 -15.25 0.40
CA LEU A 46 -12.37 -15.64 1.69
C LEU A 46 -12.24 -14.52 2.73
N HIS A 47 -11.06 -13.88 2.81
CA HIS A 47 -10.84 -12.74 3.71
C HIS A 47 -11.88 -11.63 3.47
N ASN A 48 -12.13 -11.26 2.22
CA ASN A 48 -13.15 -10.26 1.88
C ASN A 48 -14.58 -10.73 2.14
N GLN A 49 -14.89 -12.01 1.99
CA GLN A 49 -16.19 -12.58 2.39
C GLN A 49 -16.43 -12.43 3.89
N LEU A 50 -15.40 -12.74 4.70
CA LEU A 50 -15.46 -12.60 6.16
C LEU A 50 -15.60 -11.12 6.57
N ARG A 51 -14.86 -10.22 5.93
CA ARG A 51 -15.00 -8.76 6.13
C ARG A 51 -16.41 -8.28 5.77
N TYR A 52 -16.90 -8.69 4.62
CA TYR A 52 -18.26 -8.32 4.16
C TYR A 52 -19.35 -8.80 5.12
N ALA A 53 -19.22 -10.03 5.65
CA ALA A 53 -20.18 -10.62 6.60
C ALA A 53 -20.34 -9.80 7.89
N ILE A 54 -19.35 -8.99 8.25
CA ILE A 54 -19.39 -8.14 9.44
C ILE A 54 -19.58 -6.64 9.12
N GLY A 55 -19.85 -6.30 7.85
CA GLY A 55 -19.99 -4.92 7.41
C GLY A 55 -18.69 -4.13 7.36
N ALA A 56 -17.53 -4.80 7.41
CA ALA A 56 -16.25 -4.16 7.15
C ALA A 56 -16.09 -3.93 5.63
N PRO A 57 -15.49 -2.80 5.21
CA PRO A 57 -15.18 -2.59 3.80
C PRO A 57 -14.28 -3.71 3.25
N THR A 58 -14.60 -4.24 2.08
CA THR A 58 -13.67 -5.12 1.37
C THR A 58 -12.42 -4.34 0.96
N ILE A 59 -11.29 -5.03 0.89
CA ILE A 59 -9.99 -4.43 0.55
C ILE A 59 -9.39 -5.15 -0.66
N PRO A 60 -8.62 -4.44 -1.53
CA PRO A 60 -7.98 -5.04 -2.70
C PRO A 60 -6.81 -5.95 -2.29
N LEU A 61 -6.53 -6.94 -3.15
CA LEU A 61 -5.26 -7.64 -3.14
C LEU A 61 -4.18 -6.70 -3.71
N ASP A 62 -3.08 -6.52 -2.98
CA ASP A 62 -1.88 -5.86 -3.49
C ASP A 62 -0.86 -6.94 -3.91
N ALA A 63 -0.47 -6.94 -5.18
CA ALA A 63 0.43 -7.96 -5.72
C ALA A 63 1.83 -7.95 -5.06
N ARG A 64 2.27 -6.83 -4.53
CA ARG A 64 3.56 -6.71 -3.80
C ARG A 64 3.45 -7.32 -2.41
N VAL A 65 2.33 -7.06 -1.72
CA VAL A 65 2.03 -7.72 -0.44
C VAL A 65 1.86 -9.22 -0.65
N GLN A 66 1.15 -9.62 -1.70
CA GLN A 66 1.00 -11.03 -2.10
C GLN A 66 2.36 -11.70 -2.32
N LEU A 67 3.29 -11.03 -3.01
CA LEU A 67 4.64 -11.56 -3.25
C LEU A 67 5.44 -11.69 -1.94
N ALA A 68 5.38 -10.69 -1.07
CA ALA A 68 6.07 -10.72 0.22
C ALA A 68 5.57 -11.90 1.07
N GLU A 69 4.24 -12.08 1.12
CA GLU A 69 3.64 -13.12 1.94
C GLU A 69 3.83 -14.52 1.36
N GLN A 70 3.83 -14.68 0.05
CA GLN A 70 4.18 -15.97 -0.56
C GLN A 70 5.63 -16.36 -0.25
N ASN A 71 6.56 -15.40 -0.30
CA ASN A 71 7.96 -15.66 0.07
C ASN A 71 8.10 -16.01 1.56
N HIS A 72 7.37 -15.31 2.45
CA HIS A 72 7.39 -15.62 3.88
C HIS A 72 6.73 -16.97 4.20
N ALA A 73 5.65 -17.33 3.51
CA ALA A 73 5.07 -18.67 3.61
C ALA A 73 6.08 -19.75 3.19
N ASN A 74 6.81 -19.53 2.09
CA ASN A 74 7.88 -20.42 1.64
C ASN A 74 9.01 -20.52 2.67
N TYR A 75 9.43 -19.37 3.26
CA TYR A 75 10.43 -19.35 4.32
C TYR A 75 9.97 -20.18 5.54
N ASN A 76 8.78 -19.91 6.06
CA ASN A 76 8.25 -20.62 7.23
C ASN A 76 8.09 -22.12 6.97
N ALA A 77 7.54 -22.51 5.83
CA ALA A 77 7.34 -23.91 5.47
C ALA A 77 8.68 -24.65 5.25
N ALA A 78 9.63 -24.04 4.53
CA ALA A 78 10.93 -24.65 4.25
C ALA A 78 11.78 -24.85 5.51
N ASN A 79 11.77 -23.86 6.41
CA ASN A 79 12.56 -23.89 7.64
C ASN A 79 11.81 -24.52 8.83
N ARG A 80 10.55 -24.92 8.65
CA ARG A 80 9.67 -25.46 9.71
C ARG A 80 9.58 -24.51 10.89
N THR A 81 9.53 -23.23 10.60
CA THR A 81 9.34 -22.15 11.58
C THR A 81 7.90 -21.65 11.53
N GLY A 82 7.55 -20.80 12.45
CA GLY A 82 6.28 -20.08 12.47
C GLY A 82 6.53 -18.68 13.02
N GLY A 83 5.53 -17.79 12.87
CA GLY A 83 5.62 -16.43 13.35
C GLY A 83 6.08 -15.43 12.29
N HIS A 84 6.51 -14.27 12.74
CA HIS A 84 6.57 -13.04 11.95
C HIS A 84 7.98 -12.64 11.49
N TYR A 85 9.02 -13.35 11.95
CA TYR A 85 10.41 -12.92 11.74
C TYR A 85 11.23 -13.98 11.01
N GLU A 86 12.04 -13.53 10.06
CA GLU A 86 12.98 -14.36 9.32
C GLU A 86 14.41 -14.18 9.82
N THR A 87 15.20 -15.23 9.77
CA THR A 87 16.63 -15.19 10.09
C THR A 87 17.46 -15.17 8.82
N ALA A 88 18.34 -14.16 8.69
CA ALA A 88 19.22 -14.03 7.53
C ALA A 88 20.12 -15.27 7.34
N GLY A 89 20.30 -15.67 6.09
CA GLY A 89 21.09 -16.83 5.71
C GLY A 89 20.33 -18.14 5.64
N LEU A 90 19.06 -18.19 6.08
CA LEU A 90 18.19 -19.34 5.86
C LEU A 90 17.51 -19.31 4.47
N PRO A 91 17.13 -20.46 3.91
CA PRO A 91 16.41 -20.53 2.65
C PRO A 91 15.15 -19.64 2.62
N TYR A 92 14.90 -19.00 1.48
CA TYR A 92 13.78 -18.09 1.24
C TYR A 92 13.78 -16.80 2.07
N TYR A 93 14.90 -16.43 2.71
CA TYR A 93 14.99 -15.16 3.42
C TYR A 93 14.76 -13.97 2.48
N THR A 94 13.83 -13.07 2.84
CA THR A 94 13.50 -11.86 2.06
C THR A 94 13.50 -10.57 2.88
N GLY A 95 13.51 -10.67 4.21
CA GLY A 95 13.56 -9.53 5.11
C GLY A 95 13.26 -9.97 6.55
N TYR A 96 13.83 -9.28 7.54
CA TYR A 96 13.71 -9.68 8.94
C TYR A 96 12.25 -9.64 9.45
N ALA A 97 11.59 -8.51 9.27
CA ALA A 97 10.23 -8.26 9.76
C ALA A 97 9.22 -8.12 8.59
N PRO A 98 7.90 -8.23 8.84
CA PRO A 98 6.87 -8.04 7.82
C PRO A 98 7.06 -6.76 6.99
N ARG A 99 7.29 -5.63 7.66
CA ARG A 99 7.57 -4.35 7.01
C ARG A 99 8.75 -4.41 6.04
N ASP A 100 9.85 -5.09 6.41
CA ASP A 100 11.04 -5.18 5.56
C ASP A 100 10.74 -5.94 4.28
N ARG A 101 9.93 -7.00 4.38
CA ARG A 101 9.54 -7.84 3.24
C ARG A 101 8.64 -7.10 2.25
N VAL A 102 7.62 -6.38 2.74
CA VAL A 102 6.75 -5.61 1.84
C VAL A 102 7.48 -4.43 1.20
N ILE A 103 8.43 -3.81 1.90
CA ILE A 103 9.30 -2.77 1.32
C ILE A 103 10.22 -3.40 0.25
N ALA A 104 10.83 -4.56 0.52
CA ALA A 104 11.64 -5.28 -0.47
C ALA A 104 10.82 -5.67 -1.71
N ALA A 105 9.53 -5.95 -1.56
CA ALA A 105 8.61 -6.18 -2.66
C ALA A 105 8.12 -4.90 -3.37
N GLY A 106 8.61 -3.71 -2.96
CA GLY A 106 8.33 -2.43 -3.62
C GLY A 106 7.16 -1.63 -3.03
N LEU A 107 6.70 -1.97 -1.83
CA LEU A 107 5.68 -1.19 -1.13
C LEU A 107 6.34 0.00 -0.39
N THR A 108 5.63 1.13 -0.31
CA THR A 108 6.14 2.34 0.37
C THR A 108 5.46 2.61 1.71
N THR A 109 4.40 1.87 2.05
CA THR A 109 3.71 2.03 3.35
C THR A 109 4.57 1.54 4.51
N THR A 110 4.37 2.15 5.67
CA THR A 110 5.04 1.77 6.91
C THR A 110 4.11 1.09 7.92
N PHE A 111 2.80 1.10 7.65
CA PHE A 111 1.78 0.52 8.52
C PHE A 111 1.34 -0.83 7.95
N VAL A 112 1.91 -1.89 8.51
CA VAL A 112 1.68 -3.28 8.11
C VAL A 112 1.44 -4.12 9.36
N SER A 113 0.49 -5.03 9.30
CA SER A 113 0.24 -6.06 10.33
C SER A 113 0.18 -7.42 9.66
N GLU A 114 0.92 -8.37 10.21
CA GLU A 114 0.96 -9.73 9.71
C GLU A 114 0.20 -10.69 10.62
N VAL A 115 -0.46 -11.64 10.00
CA VAL A 115 -1.07 -12.80 10.64
C VAL A 115 -0.42 -14.07 10.08
N ALA A 116 -0.07 -15.02 10.96
CA ALA A 116 0.62 -16.24 10.56
C ALA A 116 0.11 -17.47 11.34
N THR A 117 -0.10 -18.59 10.64
CA THR A 117 -0.38 -19.86 11.31
C THR A 117 0.89 -20.47 11.89
N GLY A 118 0.78 -21.09 13.08
CA GLY A 118 1.88 -21.82 13.70
C GLY A 118 2.12 -23.22 13.14
N GLY A 119 1.57 -23.55 11.99
CA GLY A 119 1.60 -24.88 11.36
C GLY A 119 0.29 -25.64 11.54
N GLY A 120 0.04 -26.59 10.65
CA GLY A 120 -1.08 -27.54 10.74
C GLY A 120 -2.31 -27.23 9.87
N SER A 121 -2.76 -25.99 9.74
CA SER A 121 -3.86 -25.63 8.83
C SER A 121 -3.33 -24.76 7.71
N GLY A 122 -3.56 -25.19 6.46
CA GLY A 122 -3.07 -24.49 5.29
C GLY A 122 -4.17 -23.82 4.46
N GLY A 123 -3.78 -22.84 3.67
CA GLY A 123 -4.62 -22.17 2.70
C GLY A 123 -5.89 -21.55 3.32
N LEU A 124 -7.05 -21.89 2.77
CA LEU A 124 -8.34 -21.33 3.23
C LEU A 124 -8.66 -21.69 4.69
N ALA A 125 -8.30 -22.89 5.15
CA ALA A 125 -8.48 -23.28 6.54
C ALA A 125 -7.60 -22.43 7.48
N GLY A 126 -6.39 -22.06 7.05
CA GLY A 126 -5.51 -21.15 7.78
C GLY A 126 -6.11 -19.76 7.91
N VAL A 127 -6.68 -19.20 6.84
CA VAL A 127 -7.38 -17.90 6.89
C VAL A 127 -8.53 -17.94 7.90
N GLN A 128 -9.35 -19.00 7.89
CA GLN A 128 -10.44 -19.15 8.84
C GLN A 128 -9.94 -19.28 10.28
N GLN A 129 -8.90 -20.06 10.52
CA GLN A 129 -8.29 -20.23 11.84
C GLN A 129 -7.81 -18.87 12.40
N LEU A 130 -7.13 -18.07 11.57
CA LEU A 130 -6.65 -16.74 11.95
C LEU A 130 -7.82 -15.77 12.18
N TRP A 131 -8.88 -15.86 11.37
CA TRP A 131 -10.10 -15.08 11.61
C TRP A 131 -10.79 -15.41 12.93
N ASP A 132 -10.77 -16.67 13.37
CA ASP A 132 -11.43 -17.09 14.62
C ASP A 132 -10.65 -16.66 15.86
N ALA A 133 -9.36 -16.38 15.74
CA ALA A 133 -8.49 -15.91 16.81
C ALA A 133 -8.58 -14.37 16.96
N PRO A 134 -8.95 -13.83 18.15
CA PRO A 134 -9.34 -12.43 18.28
C PRO A 134 -8.22 -11.42 17.97
N TYR A 135 -6.97 -11.68 18.35
CA TYR A 135 -5.87 -10.76 18.05
C TYR A 135 -5.42 -10.80 16.59
N HIS A 136 -5.49 -11.96 15.94
CA HIS A 136 -5.28 -12.05 14.49
C HIS A 136 -6.46 -11.42 13.72
N ARG A 137 -7.69 -11.65 14.20
CA ARG A 137 -8.89 -11.04 13.62
C ARG A 137 -8.85 -9.52 13.67
N LEU A 138 -8.24 -8.92 14.70
CA LEU A 138 -8.08 -7.47 14.82
C LEU A 138 -7.55 -6.85 13.51
N GLY A 139 -6.41 -7.33 13.02
CA GLY A 139 -5.84 -6.87 11.77
C GLY A 139 -6.74 -7.16 10.57
N LEU A 140 -7.26 -8.37 10.49
CA LEU A 140 -8.06 -8.85 9.36
C LEU A 140 -9.39 -8.07 9.20
N MET A 141 -10.05 -7.67 10.29
CA MET A 141 -11.33 -6.97 10.25
C MET A 141 -11.22 -5.47 10.34
N HIS A 142 -10.03 -4.90 10.55
CA HIS A 142 -9.85 -3.49 10.85
C HIS A 142 -10.47 -2.58 9.78
N PRO A 143 -11.32 -1.58 10.15
CA PRO A 143 -12.01 -0.74 9.18
C PRO A 143 -11.09 0.22 8.41
N SER A 144 -9.89 0.52 8.92
CA SER A 144 -8.88 1.34 8.23
C SER A 144 -7.90 0.54 7.37
N ALA A 145 -8.15 -0.76 7.14
CA ALA A 145 -7.34 -1.57 6.23
C ALA A 145 -7.46 -1.06 4.80
N MET A 146 -6.33 -1.03 4.08
CA MET A 146 -6.21 -0.52 2.70
C MET A 146 -6.13 -1.62 1.66
N SER A 147 -5.28 -2.60 1.90
CA SER A 147 -5.03 -3.72 1.01
C SER A 147 -4.48 -4.89 1.81
N ALA A 148 -4.45 -6.07 1.21
CA ALA A 148 -3.82 -7.24 1.81
C ALA A 148 -3.21 -8.14 0.74
N GLY A 149 -2.36 -9.06 1.19
CA GLY A 149 -1.84 -10.18 0.41
C GLY A 149 -1.75 -11.43 1.27
N TRP A 150 -1.82 -12.59 0.64
CA TRP A 150 -1.79 -13.87 1.32
C TRP A 150 -0.81 -14.84 0.65
N GLY A 151 -0.08 -15.59 1.45
CA GLY A 151 0.79 -16.66 1.00
C GLY A 151 0.49 -17.98 1.71
N HIS A 152 0.66 -19.07 0.99
CA HIS A 152 0.58 -20.42 1.52
C HIS A 152 1.66 -21.30 0.93
N SER A 153 2.23 -22.19 1.73
CA SER A 153 3.25 -23.13 1.28
C SER A 153 3.24 -24.41 2.11
N ASP A 154 3.49 -25.54 1.43
CA ASP A 154 3.61 -26.88 2.00
C ASP A 154 4.98 -27.52 1.68
N LEU A 155 6.06 -26.74 1.56
CA LEU A 155 7.38 -27.24 1.12
C LEU A 155 7.97 -28.32 2.03
N ALA A 156 8.11 -28.05 3.34
CA ALA A 156 8.59 -29.03 4.32
C ALA A 156 7.78 -29.00 5.62
N GLY A 157 6.91 -28.03 5.73
CA GLY A 157 5.86 -27.84 6.73
C GLY A 157 4.76 -27.01 6.09
N SER A 158 3.60 -26.87 6.75
CA SER A 158 2.52 -26.01 6.25
C SER A 158 2.59 -24.64 6.89
N ALA A 159 2.47 -23.58 6.10
CA ALA A 159 2.42 -22.19 6.58
C ALA A 159 1.42 -21.38 5.75
N THR A 160 0.57 -20.63 6.43
CA THR A 160 -0.31 -19.61 5.83
C THR A 160 -0.07 -18.30 6.52
N VAL A 161 0.23 -17.28 5.75
CA VAL A 161 0.54 -15.93 6.25
C VAL A 161 -0.21 -14.89 5.44
N GLY A 162 -0.49 -13.75 6.05
CA GLY A 162 -1.13 -12.63 5.38
C GLY A 162 -0.78 -11.31 6.01
N ASP A 163 -0.41 -10.36 5.19
CA ASP A 163 -0.19 -8.97 5.58
C ASP A 163 -1.36 -8.09 5.19
N ILE A 164 -1.67 -7.17 6.08
CA ILE A 164 -2.67 -6.12 5.89
C ILE A 164 -1.98 -4.77 6.01
N THR A 165 -2.24 -3.89 5.06
CA THR A 165 -1.75 -2.50 5.09
C THR A 165 -2.84 -1.57 5.57
N TYR A 166 -2.47 -0.44 6.21
CA TYR A 166 -3.42 0.48 6.81
C TYR A 166 -3.19 1.92 6.39
N ASP A 167 -4.30 2.66 6.37
CA ASP A 167 -4.32 4.12 6.43
C ASP A 167 -5.34 4.54 7.49
N PHE A 168 -4.85 4.94 8.66
CA PHE A 168 -5.69 5.37 9.78
C PHE A 168 -6.44 6.69 9.52
N GLY A 169 -6.18 7.37 8.41
CA GLY A 169 -6.98 8.48 7.90
C GLY A 169 -8.30 8.03 7.25
N ILE A 170 -8.40 6.76 6.83
CA ILE A 170 -9.60 6.19 6.23
C ILE A 170 -10.65 5.91 7.31
N ARG A 171 -11.84 6.48 7.12
CA ARG A 171 -13.00 6.33 8.03
C ARG A 171 -14.28 6.07 7.24
N SER A 172 -14.25 5.11 6.33
CA SER A 172 -15.42 4.72 5.53
C SER A 172 -16.57 4.16 6.38
N VAL A 173 -16.24 3.50 7.50
CA VAL A 173 -17.17 3.15 8.58
C VAL A 173 -16.54 3.53 9.92
N ASN A 174 -17.35 3.90 10.90
CA ASN A 174 -16.84 4.33 12.21
C ASN A 174 -16.29 3.16 13.04
N PHE A 175 -16.92 2.00 12.94
CA PHE A 175 -16.52 0.78 13.63
C PHE A 175 -17.10 -0.45 12.95
N VAL A 176 -16.52 -1.60 13.25
CA VAL A 176 -17.03 -2.93 12.88
C VAL A 176 -17.08 -3.81 14.12
N ARG A 177 -17.93 -4.83 14.09
CA ARG A 177 -18.07 -5.81 15.18
C ARG A 177 -18.13 -7.23 14.62
N SER A 178 -17.56 -8.15 15.34
CA SER A 178 -17.57 -9.56 15.00
C SER A 178 -17.91 -10.38 16.26
N PRO A 179 -19.02 -11.15 16.25
CA PRO A 179 -20.06 -11.24 15.22
C PRO A 179 -20.79 -9.93 14.95
N ALA A 180 -21.27 -9.73 13.70
CA ALA A 180 -22.07 -8.57 13.35
C ALA A 180 -23.51 -8.65 13.87
N ALA A 181 -24.22 -7.52 13.83
CA ALA A 181 -25.64 -7.48 14.16
C ALA A 181 -26.46 -8.36 13.21
N GLY A 182 -27.27 -9.25 13.78
CA GLY A 182 -28.08 -10.21 13.05
C GLY A 182 -27.29 -11.34 12.37
N GLN A 183 -25.99 -11.41 12.53
CA GLN A 183 -25.17 -12.48 11.92
C GLN A 183 -25.57 -13.85 12.51
N THR A 184 -25.69 -14.83 11.62
CA THR A 184 -26.06 -16.21 11.99
C THR A 184 -24.91 -17.18 11.69
N GLY A 185 -25.01 -18.40 12.21
CA GLY A 185 -24.03 -19.43 11.94
C GLY A 185 -22.69 -19.24 12.65
N ILE A 186 -22.66 -18.47 13.72
CA ILE A 186 -21.43 -18.19 14.48
C ILE A 186 -20.96 -19.47 15.19
N PRO A 187 -19.65 -19.79 15.18
CA PRO A 187 -19.12 -20.91 15.94
C PRO A 187 -19.53 -20.83 17.42
N THR A 188 -19.86 -21.97 18.02
CA THR A 188 -20.22 -22.01 19.44
C THR A 188 -19.02 -21.86 20.37
N SER A 189 -17.80 -22.16 19.86
CA SER A 189 -16.59 -22.16 20.68
C SER A 189 -15.36 -21.76 19.86
N TRP A 190 -14.33 -21.39 20.60
CA TRP A 190 -12.97 -21.16 20.12
C TRP A 190 -11.98 -22.00 20.93
N SER A 191 -10.96 -22.56 20.26
CA SER A 191 -9.98 -23.46 20.90
C SER A 191 -9.06 -22.78 21.91
N GLY A 192 -8.95 -21.46 21.89
CA GLY A 192 -8.03 -20.70 22.73
C GLY A 192 -6.57 -20.67 22.25
N GLY A 193 -6.31 -21.20 21.04
CA GLY A 193 -4.96 -21.30 20.47
C GLY A 193 -4.51 -20.01 19.79
N GLU A 194 -3.98 -19.06 20.56
CA GLU A 194 -3.42 -17.79 20.06
C GLU A 194 -2.23 -17.36 20.92
N SER A 195 -1.23 -16.74 20.31
CA SER A 195 -0.07 -16.17 21.02
C SER A 195 0.17 -14.73 20.59
N PRO A 196 0.21 -13.76 21.53
CA PRO A 196 -0.06 -13.93 22.95
C PRO A 196 -1.50 -14.37 23.25
N SER A 197 -1.74 -15.07 24.37
CA SER A 197 -3.08 -15.53 24.73
C SER A 197 -3.97 -14.38 25.23
N PRO A 198 -5.21 -14.20 24.71
CA PRO A 198 -6.17 -13.25 25.25
C PRO A 198 -6.86 -13.76 26.53
N LEU A 199 -6.65 -15.03 26.87
CA LEU A 199 -7.25 -15.66 28.05
C LEU A 199 -6.40 -15.40 29.31
N PRO A 200 -7.01 -15.37 30.49
CA PRO A 200 -6.28 -15.29 31.76
C PRO A 200 -5.25 -16.42 31.91
N SER A 201 -4.20 -16.18 32.67
CA SER A 201 -3.15 -17.16 32.93
C SER A 201 -3.74 -18.47 33.46
N GLY A 202 -3.35 -19.60 32.86
CA GLY A 202 -3.82 -20.95 33.23
C GLY A 202 -5.16 -21.35 32.62
N VAL A 203 -5.91 -20.44 32.00
CA VAL A 203 -7.14 -20.78 31.26
C VAL A 203 -6.78 -21.31 29.87
N ARG A 204 -7.40 -22.42 29.50
CA ARG A 204 -7.29 -23.03 28.17
C ARG A 204 -8.69 -23.24 27.59
N GLY A 205 -8.79 -23.18 26.26
CA GLY A 205 -10.03 -23.52 25.57
C GLY A 205 -10.41 -25.02 25.64
N PRO A 206 -11.61 -25.40 25.12
CA PRO A 206 -12.48 -24.50 24.37
C PRO A 206 -13.26 -23.55 25.29
N VAL A 207 -13.35 -22.29 24.85
CA VAL A 207 -14.18 -21.24 25.44
C VAL A 207 -15.24 -20.82 24.41
N GLY A 208 -16.15 -19.91 24.75
CA GLY A 208 -17.09 -19.36 23.77
C GLY A 208 -16.40 -18.57 22.66
N TYR A 209 -17.08 -18.39 21.53
CA TYR A 209 -16.52 -17.62 20.40
C TYR A 209 -16.26 -16.17 20.79
N PRO A 210 -15.06 -15.61 20.52
CA PRO A 210 -14.71 -14.25 20.90
C PRO A 210 -15.55 -13.20 20.19
N ILE A 211 -16.01 -12.22 20.95
CA ILE A 211 -16.85 -11.10 20.50
C ILE A 211 -16.03 -9.81 20.60
N MET A 212 -15.94 -9.05 19.50
CA MET A 212 -15.10 -7.87 19.48
C MET A 212 -15.71 -6.71 18.68
N VAL A 213 -15.25 -5.50 18.99
CA VAL A 213 -15.51 -4.27 18.26
C VAL A 213 -14.17 -3.58 17.96
N VAL A 214 -14.03 -3.05 16.74
CA VAL A 214 -12.84 -2.32 16.28
C VAL A 214 -13.30 -0.99 15.67
N TYR A 215 -12.69 0.10 16.11
CA TYR A 215 -12.99 1.45 15.64
C TYR A 215 -11.99 1.91 14.58
N SER A 216 -12.44 2.77 13.67
CA SER A 216 -11.57 3.35 12.64
C SER A 216 -10.71 4.49 13.20
N GLY A 217 -9.61 4.77 12.51
CA GLY A 217 -8.82 5.98 12.71
C GLY A 217 -8.01 6.03 14.00
N GLY A 218 -7.60 4.88 14.55
CA GLY A 218 -6.70 4.82 15.73
C GLY A 218 -7.28 5.51 16.97
N GLN A 219 -8.58 5.37 17.22
CA GLN A 219 -9.25 5.96 18.36
C GLN A 219 -8.88 5.21 19.65
N ASN A 220 -8.82 5.92 20.78
CA ASN A 220 -8.66 5.27 22.08
C ASN A 220 -10.01 4.74 22.57
N VAL A 221 -10.11 3.42 22.71
CA VAL A 221 -11.33 2.72 23.10
C VAL A 221 -11.08 1.96 24.41
N THR A 222 -11.86 2.25 25.45
CA THR A 222 -11.74 1.56 26.73
C THR A 222 -13.08 0.95 27.14
N MET A 223 -13.05 -0.31 27.61
CA MET A 223 -14.23 -1.00 28.12
C MET A 223 -14.65 -0.42 29.47
N ARG A 224 -15.93 -0.15 29.64
CA ARG A 224 -16.56 0.19 30.92
C ARG A 224 -17.35 -0.99 31.45
N ALA A 225 -18.18 -1.59 30.61
CA ALA A 225 -18.93 -2.79 30.92
C ALA A 225 -19.23 -3.56 29.65
N ALA A 226 -19.39 -4.86 29.77
CA ALA A 226 -19.92 -5.68 28.69
C ALA A 226 -20.75 -6.83 29.26
N GLU A 227 -21.72 -7.26 28.50
CA GLU A 227 -22.53 -8.42 28.82
C GLU A 227 -22.94 -9.18 27.57
N ILE A 228 -23.11 -10.47 27.74
CA ILE A 228 -23.76 -11.37 26.78
C ILE A 228 -24.91 -12.05 27.49
N VAL A 229 -26.11 -11.99 26.92
CA VAL A 229 -27.35 -12.45 27.53
C VAL A 229 -27.97 -13.54 26.66
N ALA A 230 -28.26 -14.69 27.25
CA ALA A 230 -28.98 -15.77 26.62
C ALA A 230 -30.49 -15.46 26.51
N PRO A 231 -31.27 -16.17 25.65
CA PRO A 231 -32.71 -15.91 25.44
C PRO A 231 -33.56 -16.00 26.71
N ASN A 232 -33.10 -16.74 27.71
CA ASN A 232 -33.78 -16.87 29.00
C ASN A 232 -33.45 -15.73 30.00
N GLY A 233 -32.73 -14.71 29.56
CA GLY A 233 -32.30 -13.58 30.40
C GLY A 233 -31.03 -13.84 31.21
N THR A 234 -30.40 -15.01 31.12
CA THR A 234 -29.17 -15.32 31.85
C THR A 234 -27.98 -14.58 31.26
N LYS A 235 -27.27 -13.79 32.09
CA LYS A 235 -25.97 -13.20 31.73
C LYS A 235 -24.89 -14.26 31.86
N LEU A 236 -24.12 -14.43 30.76
CA LEU A 236 -23.02 -15.39 30.72
C LEU A 236 -21.76 -14.84 31.38
N PRO A 237 -20.98 -15.65 32.09
CA PRO A 237 -19.64 -15.27 32.54
C PRO A 237 -18.71 -15.02 31.33
N ILE A 238 -17.94 -13.92 31.39
CA ILE A 238 -17.03 -13.51 30.33
C ILE A 238 -15.63 -13.24 30.86
N TYR A 239 -14.63 -13.38 29.99
CA TYR A 239 -13.30 -12.82 30.15
C TYR A 239 -13.21 -11.53 29.33
N TYR A 240 -12.48 -10.56 29.85
CA TYR A 240 -12.05 -9.37 29.13
C TYR A 240 -10.64 -9.61 28.62
N ALA A 241 -10.45 -9.61 27.33
CA ALA A 241 -9.12 -9.74 26.75
C ALA A 241 -8.32 -8.45 26.93
N PRO A 242 -7.04 -8.52 27.32
CA PRO A 242 -6.17 -7.34 27.38
C PRO A 242 -6.00 -6.69 26.01
N GLN A 243 -5.90 -5.36 25.96
CA GLN A 243 -5.42 -4.69 24.75
C GLN A 243 -3.89 -4.91 24.64
N GLN A 244 -3.45 -5.61 23.60
CA GLN A 244 -2.06 -6.02 23.42
C GLN A 244 -1.33 -5.21 22.33
N PHE A 245 -2.04 -4.74 21.33
CA PHE A 245 -1.44 -4.17 20.11
C PHE A 245 -1.87 -2.72 19.91
N GLU A 246 -3.15 -2.49 19.55
CA GLU A 246 -3.72 -1.18 19.30
C GLU A 246 -4.64 -0.76 20.46
N TYR A 247 -5.11 0.49 20.45
CA TYR A 247 -6.01 1.02 21.48
C TYR A 247 -7.45 1.20 21.00
N ASP A 248 -7.75 0.81 19.76
CA ASP A 248 -9.01 1.09 19.08
C ASP A 248 -9.97 -0.10 19.03
N TYR A 249 -9.76 -1.09 19.88
CA TYR A 249 -10.63 -2.28 19.93
C TYR A 249 -10.95 -2.71 21.35
N GLN A 250 -11.99 -3.54 21.50
CA GLN A 250 -12.30 -4.27 22.72
C GLN A 250 -12.78 -5.68 22.39
N VAL A 251 -12.45 -6.64 23.26
CA VAL A 251 -12.80 -8.06 23.11
C VAL A 251 -13.33 -8.62 24.42
N ILE A 252 -14.42 -9.39 24.33
CA ILE A 252 -14.87 -10.29 25.41
C ILE A 252 -14.92 -11.72 24.91
N ILE A 253 -14.74 -12.67 25.82
CA ILE A 253 -14.76 -14.09 25.50
C ILE A 253 -15.66 -14.78 26.52
N PRO A 254 -16.78 -15.43 26.11
CA PRO A 254 -17.60 -16.22 27.02
C PRO A 254 -16.77 -17.36 27.61
N GLN A 255 -16.88 -17.58 28.92
CA GLN A 255 -16.05 -18.54 29.65
C GLN A 255 -16.33 -19.99 29.24
N GLN A 256 -17.52 -20.28 28.73
CA GLN A 256 -17.94 -21.59 28.28
C GLN A 256 -18.43 -21.52 26.83
N PRO A 257 -18.33 -22.61 26.07
CA PRO A 257 -18.94 -22.71 24.76
C PRO A 257 -20.41 -22.30 24.79
N LEU A 258 -20.83 -21.58 23.73
CA LEU A 258 -22.19 -21.11 23.57
C LEU A 258 -23.12 -22.29 23.14
N ALA A 259 -24.39 -22.22 23.46
CA ALA A 259 -25.37 -23.19 22.98
C ALA A 259 -25.58 -23.06 21.47
N ALA A 260 -25.75 -24.18 20.78
CA ALA A 260 -26.00 -24.21 19.35
C ALA A 260 -27.37 -23.64 18.98
N GLY A 261 -27.49 -23.02 17.79
CA GLY A 261 -28.73 -22.45 17.25
C GLY A 261 -29.37 -21.40 18.13
N THR A 262 -28.59 -20.71 18.97
CA THR A 262 -29.08 -19.82 20.01
C THR A 262 -28.75 -18.37 19.66
N THR A 263 -29.74 -17.46 19.78
CA THR A 263 -29.54 -16.02 19.63
C THR A 263 -29.13 -15.41 20.95
N TYR A 264 -28.00 -14.71 20.95
CA TYR A 264 -27.46 -14.00 22.10
C TYR A 264 -27.55 -12.50 21.90
N HIS A 265 -27.94 -11.78 22.94
CA HIS A 265 -27.87 -10.33 23.00
C HIS A 265 -26.52 -9.89 23.59
N VAL A 266 -25.83 -8.97 22.93
CA VAL A 266 -24.55 -8.41 23.36
C VAL A 266 -24.69 -6.92 23.63
N ARG A 267 -24.09 -6.47 24.72
CA ARG A 267 -23.97 -5.04 25.05
C ARG A 267 -22.53 -4.71 25.41
N PHE A 268 -22.00 -3.66 24.81
CA PHE A 268 -20.72 -3.03 25.16
C PHE A 268 -20.95 -1.58 25.54
N ASP A 269 -20.67 -1.21 26.77
CA ASP A 269 -20.53 0.18 27.20
C ASP A 269 -19.05 0.55 27.18
N ILE A 270 -18.66 1.39 26.25
CA ILE A 270 -17.27 1.74 25.96
C ILE A 270 -17.08 3.25 25.91
N ASN A 271 -15.88 3.69 26.27
CA ASN A 271 -15.46 5.07 26.05
C ASN A 271 -14.60 5.13 24.78
N VAL A 272 -15.04 5.92 23.81
CA VAL A 272 -14.34 6.13 22.53
C VAL A 272 -13.84 7.57 22.52
N SER A 273 -12.54 7.76 22.67
CA SER A 273 -11.91 9.10 22.70
C SER A 273 -12.65 10.08 23.63
N ASN A 274 -12.94 9.63 24.87
CA ASN A 274 -13.67 10.35 25.93
C ASN A 274 -15.19 10.53 25.72
N VAL A 275 -15.78 9.85 24.73
CA VAL A 275 -17.24 9.82 24.54
C VAL A 275 -17.78 8.44 24.92
N MET A 276 -18.76 8.39 25.80
CA MET A 276 -19.46 7.15 26.16
C MET A 276 -20.36 6.70 25.01
N VAL A 277 -20.17 5.45 24.58
CA VAL A 277 -20.95 4.81 23.51
C VAL A 277 -21.44 3.46 24.00
N THR A 278 -22.72 3.19 23.82
CA THR A 278 -23.30 1.86 24.02
C THR A 278 -23.52 1.20 22.66
N ASN A 279 -22.95 0.01 22.46
CA ASN A 279 -23.22 -0.85 21.32
C ASN A 279 -24.05 -2.05 21.79
N GLU A 280 -25.21 -2.23 21.21
CA GLU A 280 -26.11 -3.37 21.46
C GLU A 280 -26.46 -4.07 20.16
N TRP A 281 -26.45 -5.39 20.16
CA TRP A 281 -26.83 -6.18 18.99
C TRP A 281 -27.06 -7.64 19.34
N ASP A 282 -27.70 -8.38 18.43
CA ASP A 282 -27.91 -9.80 18.52
C ASP A 282 -27.09 -10.54 17.47
N PHE A 283 -26.68 -11.76 17.78
CA PHE A 283 -26.16 -12.73 16.81
C PHE A 283 -26.65 -14.14 17.16
N THR A 284 -26.61 -15.07 16.18
CA THR A 284 -27.08 -16.44 16.36
C THR A 284 -25.97 -17.45 16.06
N THR A 285 -25.75 -18.37 16.97
CA THR A 285 -24.78 -19.47 16.81
C THR A 285 -25.24 -20.48 15.76
N ALA A 286 -24.28 -21.25 15.24
CA ALA A 286 -24.57 -22.38 14.35
C ALA A 286 -25.43 -23.43 15.04
N GLY A 287 -26.30 -24.09 14.27
CA GLY A 287 -27.07 -25.27 14.72
C GLY A 287 -26.17 -26.50 14.94
N THR A 288 -26.74 -27.54 15.55
CA THR A 288 -26.00 -28.81 15.72
C THR A 288 -25.76 -29.46 14.36
N GLY A 289 -24.50 -29.64 13.94
CA GLY A 289 -24.16 -30.59 12.90
C GLY A 289 -23.27 -30.11 11.74
N THR A 290 -23.09 -28.83 11.48
CA THR A 290 -22.12 -28.37 10.46
C THR A 290 -21.64 -26.94 10.80
N THR A 291 -20.34 -26.74 10.69
CA THR A 291 -19.82 -25.35 10.53
C THR A 291 -20.46 -24.78 9.27
N PRO A 292 -21.21 -23.67 9.33
CA PRO A 292 -21.76 -23.09 8.12
C PRO A 292 -20.61 -22.78 7.16
N PRO A 293 -20.79 -23.02 5.86
CA PRO A 293 -19.85 -22.45 4.89
C PRO A 293 -19.81 -20.94 5.10
N PRO A 294 -18.66 -20.27 4.80
CA PRO A 294 -18.58 -18.82 4.80
C PRO A 294 -19.80 -18.26 4.07
N PRO A 295 -20.37 -17.14 4.53
CA PRO A 295 -21.57 -16.60 3.91
C PRO A 295 -21.35 -16.50 2.41
N ALA A 296 -22.23 -17.14 1.65
CA ALA A 296 -22.20 -17.00 0.19
C ALA A 296 -22.26 -15.52 -0.14
N LEU A 297 -21.45 -15.10 -1.07
CA LEU A 297 -21.63 -13.78 -1.70
C LEU A 297 -23.12 -13.67 -2.12
N PRO A 298 -23.72 -12.47 -2.07
CA PRO A 298 -25.16 -12.29 -2.31
C PRO A 298 -25.60 -13.05 -3.56
N PRO A 299 -26.82 -13.64 -3.56
CA PRO A 299 -27.26 -14.54 -4.61
C PRO A 299 -27.16 -13.90 -5.99
N SER A 300 -26.46 -14.58 -6.87
CA SER A 300 -26.35 -14.43 -8.32
C SER A 300 -26.80 -13.08 -8.90
N GLN A 301 -25.97 -12.06 -8.77
CA GLN A 301 -25.99 -10.99 -9.75
C GLN A 301 -25.42 -11.56 -11.06
N THR A 302 -26.09 -11.29 -12.17
CA THR A 302 -25.63 -11.69 -13.51
C THR A 302 -24.30 -11.03 -13.87
N TYR A 303 -23.97 -9.90 -13.24
CA TYR A 303 -22.78 -9.07 -13.44
C TYR A 303 -21.94 -8.98 -12.16
N HIS A 304 -20.80 -9.63 -12.19
CA HIS A 304 -19.82 -9.67 -11.09
C HIS A 304 -18.43 -9.35 -11.60
N SER A 305 -17.60 -8.73 -10.77
CA SER A 305 -16.22 -8.45 -11.09
C SER A 305 -15.28 -8.85 -9.96
N ALA A 306 -14.05 -9.22 -10.32
CA ALA A 306 -12.94 -9.35 -9.39
C ALA A 306 -11.77 -8.49 -9.89
N PHE A 307 -11.17 -7.71 -8.99
CA PHE A 307 -9.98 -6.92 -9.30
C PHE A 307 -8.81 -7.83 -9.70
N VAL A 308 -8.07 -7.42 -10.71
CA VAL A 308 -6.89 -8.15 -11.22
C VAL A 308 -5.62 -7.34 -11.02
N SER A 309 -5.60 -6.11 -11.54
CA SER A 309 -4.43 -5.25 -11.47
C SER A 309 -4.77 -3.81 -11.80
N GLN A 310 -3.86 -2.91 -11.49
CA GLN A 310 -3.93 -1.51 -11.93
C GLN A 310 -2.52 -0.94 -12.13
N SER A 311 -2.44 0.18 -12.84
CA SER A 311 -1.23 0.98 -12.96
C SER A 311 -0.74 1.44 -11.58
N GLN A 312 0.56 1.69 -11.47
CA GLN A 312 1.14 2.32 -10.28
C GLN A 312 0.52 3.70 -10.03
N PHE A 313 0.48 4.09 -8.75
CA PHE A 313 -0.04 5.38 -8.36
C PHE A 313 0.86 6.51 -8.84
N PRO A 314 0.35 7.46 -9.64
CA PRO A 314 1.18 8.51 -10.21
C PRO A 314 1.42 9.64 -9.22
N ALA A 315 2.64 10.20 -9.28
CA ALA A 315 2.98 11.50 -8.73
C ALA A 315 3.24 12.45 -9.91
N LEU A 316 2.46 13.52 -10.02
CA LEU A 316 2.44 14.41 -11.18
C LEU A 316 2.54 15.87 -10.73
N ALA A 317 3.17 16.71 -11.56
CA ALA A 317 3.07 18.16 -11.39
C ALA A 317 1.63 18.65 -11.64
N PRO A 318 1.20 19.74 -10.99
CA PRO A 318 -0.10 20.37 -11.23
C PRO A 318 -0.36 20.57 -12.73
N GLY A 319 -1.52 20.13 -13.20
CA GLY A 319 -1.92 20.20 -14.59
C GLY A 319 -1.35 19.11 -15.51
N GLN A 320 -0.35 18.35 -15.09
CA GLN A 320 0.18 17.22 -15.86
C GLN A 320 -0.84 16.08 -15.93
N THR A 321 -0.76 15.32 -17.03
CA THR A 321 -1.66 14.19 -17.30
C THR A 321 -0.89 12.89 -17.43
N THR A 322 -1.53 11.77 -17.07
CA THR A 322 -1.03 10.44 -17.34
C THR A 322 -2.17 9.49 -17.67
N GLN A 323 -1.87 8.50 -18.50
CA GLN A 323 -2.79 7.42 -18.81
C GLN A 323 -2.56 6.26 -17.84
N LEU A 324 -3.65 5.69 -17.33
CA LEU A 324 -3.66 4.61 -16.37
C LEU A 324 -4.57 3.49 -16.85
N THR A 325 -4.37 2.31 -16.27
CA THR A 325 -5.21 1.14 -16.52
C THR A 325 -5.67 0.54 -15.21
N ALA A 326 -6.89 -0.01 -15.21
CA ALA A 326 -7.38 -0.92 -14.18
C ALA A 326 -7.98 -2.14 -14.85
N GLN A 327 -7.72 -3.33 -14.32
CA GLN A 327 -8.19 -4.59 -14.88
C GLN A 327 -9.09 -5.32 -13.89
N PHE A 328 -10.19 -5.84 -14.42
CA PHE A 328 -11.15 -6.62 -13.64
C PHE A 328 -11.55 -7.88 -14.41
N ARG A 329 -11.63 -8.98 -13.71
CA ARG A 329 -12.15 -10.24 -14.24
C ARG A 329 -13.67 -10.26 -14.14
N ASN A 330 -14.34 -10.67 -15.20
CA ASN A 330 -15.77 -10.99 -15.16
C ASN A 330 -15.97 -12.31 -14.39
N THR A 331 -16.47 -12.22 -13.16
CA THR A 331 -16.79 -13.36 -12.32
C THR A 331 -18.29 -13.68 -12.32
N GLY A 332 -19.08 -12.93 -13.08
CA GLY A 332 -20.51 -13.14 -13.30
C GLY A 332 -20.78 -14.23 -14.32
N THR A 333 -22.07 -14.41 -14.62
CA THR A 333 -22.56 -15.34 -15.65
C THR A 333 -22.91 -14.65 -16.97
N ALA A 334 -23.04 -13.30 -16.95
CA ALA A 334 -23.32 -12.53 -18.17
C ALA A 334 -22.03 -12.03 -18.81
N THR A 335 -21.98 -12.05 -20.13
CA THR A 335 -20.92 -11.40 -20.91
C THR A 335 -21.09 -9.88 -20.85
N TRP A 336 -19.99 -9.15 -20.59
CA TRP A 336 -19.97 -7.70 -20.74
C TRP A 336 -19.73 -7.35 -22.21
N THR A 337 -20.63 -6.58 -22.82
CA THR A 337 -20.58 -6.28 -24.27
C THR A 337 -20.49 -4.79 -24.47
N LYS A 338 -19.35 -4.34 -25.02
CA LYS A 338 -19.08 -2.92 -25.28
C LYS A 338 -20.10 -2.35 -26.29
N GLY A 339 -20.59 -1.12 -26.01
CA GLY A 339 -21.56 -0.43 -26.88
C GLY A 339 -23.00 -0.91 -26.70
N VAL A 340 -23.26 -1.90 -25.84
CA VAL A 340 -24.61 -2.40 -25.58
C VAL A 340 -25.11 -1.88 -24.25
N LEU A 341 -26.16 -1.06 -24.28
CA LEU A 341 -26.78 -0.50 -23.08
C LEU A 341 -27.22 -1.63 -22.12
N GLY A 342 -26.85 -1.50 -20.83
CA GLY A 342 -27.15 -2.50 -19.82
C GLY A 342 -26.33 -3.79 -19.93
N SER A 343 -25.26 -3.79 -20.76
CA SER A 343 -24.30 -4.89 -20.86
C SER A 343 -22.84 -4.43 -20.91
N GLN A 344 -22.59 -3.16 -21.23
CA GLN A 344 -21.24 -2.58 -21.20
C GLN A 344 -20.80 -2.35 -19.77
N ALA A 345 -19.60 -2.84 -19.43
CA ALA A 345 -18.97 -2.48 -18.16
C ALA A 345 -18.22 -1.16 -18.31
N ASN A 346 -18.50 -0.25 -17.39
CA ASN A 346 -17.79 1.00 -17.23
C ASN A 346 -17.03 0.99 -15.91
N LEU A 347 -15.88 1.65 -15.87
CA LEU A 347 -15.21 2.00 -14.64
C LEU A 347 -15.91 3.23 -14.09
N GLY A 348 -16.46 3.15 -12.89
CA GLY A 348 -17.15 4.24 -12.22
C GLY A 348 -16.37 4.75 -11.00
N ILE A 349 -16.57 6.02 -10.67
CA ILE A 349 -16.19 6.55 -9.37
C ILE A 349 -17.24 6.08 -8.36
N ASN A 350 -16.81 5.36 -7.32
CA ASN A 350 -17.74 4.75 -6.38
C ASN A 350 -18.69 5.79 -5.76
N GLY A 351 -20.00 5.47 -5.78
CA GLY A 351 -21.06 6.37 -5.31
C GLY A 351 -21.38 7.54 -6.24
N ASP A 352 -21.07 7.43 -7.54
CA ASP A 352 -21.33 8.48 -8.56
C ASP A 352 -20.73 9.85 -8.20
N ASN A 353 -19.56 9.84 -7.54
CA ASN A 353 -18.91 11.03 -7.02
C ASN A 353 -18.26 11.84 -8.14
N GLN A 354 -18.74 13.06 -8.38
CA GLN A 354 -18.27 13.98 -9.42
C GLN A 354 -17.20 14.98 -8.92
N THR A 355 -16.82 14.93 -7.65
CA THR A 355 -15.86 15.88 -7.05
C THR A 355 -14.53 15.90 -7.81
N PHE A 356 -14.06 14.74 -8.28
CA PHE A 356 -12.78 14.64 -8.98
C PHE A 356 -12.81 15.31 -10.35
N ALA A 357 -13.93 15.23 -11.06
CA ALA A 357 -14.12 15.98 -12.31
C ALA A 357 -14.18 17.49 -12.05
N ALA A 358 -14.87 17.92 -10.98
CA ALA A 358 -14.92 19.32 -10.58
C ALA A 358 -13.53 19.89 -10.20
N LEU A 359 -12.62 19.04 -9.71
CA LEU A 359 -11.20 19.39 -9.47
C LEU A 359 -10.36 19.41 -10.77
N GLY A 360 -10.96 19.17 -11.93
CA GLY A 360 -10.28 19.15 -13.23
C GLY A 360 -9.45 17.88 -13.49
N MET A 361 -9.68 16.82 -12.73
CA MET A 361 -8.90 15.57 -12.83
C MET A 361 -9.34 14.69 -14.01
N SER A 362 -10.55 14.85 -14.52
CA SER A 362 -11.07 14.08 -15.65
C SER A 362 -10.52 14.57 -16.98
N VAL A 363 -9.99 13.65 -17.80
CA VAL A 363 -9.50 13.94 -19.16
C VAL A 363 -10.06 12.89 -20.09
N GLY A 364 -11.03 13.30 -20.91
CA GLY A 364 -11.67 12.40 -21.88
C GLY A 364 -12.48 11.26 -21.25
N TRP A 365 -12.98 11.44 -20.03
CA TRP A 365 -13.86 10.49 -19.39
C TRP A 365 -15.23 10.42 -20.11
N LEU A 366 -15.94 9.30 -19.95
CA LEU A 366 -17.29 9.13 -20.53
C LEU A 366 -18.30 10.09 -19.90
N SER A 367 -18.19 10.31 -18.59
CA SER A 367 -18.93 11.30 -17.82
C SER A 367 -18.07 11.79 -16.65
N ALA A 368 -18.59 12.72 -15.85
CA ALA A 368 -17.89 13.24 -14.66
C ALA A 368 -17.48 12.16 -13.64
N ASP A 369 -18.12 11.01 -13.69
CA ASP A 369 -17.98 9.90 -12.76
C ASP A 369 -17.72 8.54 -13.45
N ARG A 370 -17.48 8.54 -14.77
CA ARG A 370 -17.15 7.34 -15.57
C ARG A 370 -15.82 7.52 -16.31
N PRO A 371 -14.70 7.17 -15.68
CA PRO A 371 -13.38 7.27 -16.29
C PRO A 371 -13.23 6.55 -17.63
N ALA A 372 -13.74 5.34 -17.79
CA ALA A 372 -13.63 4.57 -19.03
C ALA A 372 -14.70 3.47 -19.16
N ALA A 373 -14.97 3.06 -20.41
CA ALA A 373 -15.58 1.76 -20.71
C ALA A 373 -14.49 0.68 -20.80
N GLN A 374 -14.89 -0.59 -20.70
CA GLN A 374 -14.03 -1.72 -21.06
C GLN A 374 -13.41 -1.54 -22.44
N SER A 375 -12.15 -1.92 -22.61
CA SER A 375 -11.45 -1.83 -23.90
C SER A 375 -11.91 -2.91 -24.87
N GLU A 376 -12.16 -4.11 -24.37
CA GLU A 376 -12.54 -5.30 -25.10
C GLU A 376 -13.97 -5.18 -25.64
N ALA A 377 -14.21 -5.64 -26.87
CA ALA A 377 -15.54 -5.67 -27.46
C ALA A 377 -16.49 -6.59 -26.67
N SER A 378 -15.96 -7.68 -26.12
CA SER A 378 -16.70 -8.67 -25.34
C SER A 378 -15.84 -9.26 -24.24
N VAL A 379 -16.37 -9.36 -23.02
CA VAL A 379 -15.71 -9.95 -21.85
C VAL A 379 -16.63 -11.05 -21.30
N PRO A 380 -16.48 -12.28 -21.78
CA PRO A 380 -17.26 -13.41 -21.29
C PRO A 380 -16.88 -13.77 -19.85
N PRO A 381 -17.68 -14.59 -19.15
CA PRO A 381 -17.33 -15.13 -17.84
C PRO A 381 -15.90 -15.70 -17.78
N GLY A 382 -15.15 -15.32 -16.75
CA GLY A 382 -13.75 -15.68 -16.56
C GLY A 382 -12.73 -14.81 -17.28
N ALA A 383 -13.12 -14.03 -18.31
CA ALA A 383 -12.23 -13.12 -19.03
C ALA A 383 -11.94 -11.82 -18.24
N ILE A 384 -10.87 -11.13 -18.66
CA ILE A 384 -10.43 -9.87 -18.04
C ILE A 384 -10.84 -8.71 -18.93
N ALA A 385 -11.41 -7.67 -18.31
CA ALA A 385 -11.65 -6.36 -18.91
C ALA A 385 -10.54 -5.39 -18.52
N THR A 386 -10.11 -4.58 -19.48
CA THR A 386 -9.15 -3.49 -19.25
C THR A 386 -9.86 -2.15 -19.40
N PHE A 387 -9.73 -1.31 -18.38
CA PHE A 387 -10.24 0.06 -18.37
C PHE A 387 -9.06 1.02 -18.47
N THR A 388 -8.95 1.73 -19.60
CA THR A 388 -7.88 2.69 -19.85
C THR A 388 -8.44 4.10 -19.77
N PHE A 389 -7.88 4.93 -18.89
CA PHE A 389 -8.35 6.29 -18.62
C PHE A 389 -7.19 7.25 -18.37
N THR A 390 -7.43 8.53 -18.59
CA THR A 390 -6.44 9.58 -18.35
C THR A 390 -6.88 10.46 -17.20
N VAL A 391 -5.93 10.77 -16.32
CA VAL A 391 -6.12 11.70 -15.21
C VAL A 391 -5.20 12.90 -15.33
N ARG A 392 -5.64 14.05 -14.79
CA ARG A 392 -4.84 15.26 -14.65
C ARG A 392 -4.62 15.55 -13.17
N ALA A 393 -3.40 15.95 -12.79
CA ALA A 393 -3.14 16.43 -11.44
C ALA A 393 -3.84 17.77 -11.19
N PRO A 394 -4.58 17.91 -10.08
CA PRO A 394 -5.16 19.19 -9.68
C PRO A 394 -4.09 20.27 -9.45
N GLN A 395 -4.51 21.55 -9.55
CA GLN A 395 -3.61 22.67 -9.24
C GLN A 395 -3.20 22.70 -7.77
N ALA A 396 -4.11 22.31 -6.87
CA ALA A 396 -3.79 22.19 -5.45
C ALA A 396 -2.91 20.95 -5.21
N GLN A 397 -1.82 21.15 -4.49
CA GLN A 397 -0.94 20.07 -4.09
C GLN A 397 -1.63 19.17 -3.05
N GLY A 398 -1.34 17.88 -3.10
CA GLY A 398 -1.90 16.91 -2.17
C GLY A 398 -2.07 15.55 -2.79
N THR A 399 -2.52 14.60 -1.97
CA THR A 399 -2.84 13.24 -2.41
C THR A 399 -4.35 13.07 -2.50
N TYR A 400 -4.81 12.63 -3.66
CA TYR A 400 -6.23 12.46 -3.99
C TYR A 400 -6.51 10.97 -4.12
N ARG A 401 -7.39 10.46 -3.27
CA ARG A 401 -7.84 9.08 -3.30
C ARG A 401 -9.15 9.00 -4.09
N ILE A 402 -9.09 8.37 -5.26
CA ILE A 402 -10.22 8.23 -6.18
C ILE A 402 -10.72 6.78 -6.09
N PRO A 403 -11.87 6.51 -5.44
CA PRO A 403 -12.41 5.16 -5.32
C PRO A 403 -13.00 4.71 -6.66
N LEU A 404 -12.57 3.54 -7.13
CA LEU A 404 -12.94 2.99 -8.43
C LEU A 404 -13.75 1.72 -8.26
N ARG A 405 -14.79 1.55 -9.07
CA ARG A 405 -15.66 0.39 -9.04
C ARG A 405 -16.26 0.12 -10.42
N PRO A 406 -16.29 -1.11 -10.92
CA PRO A 406 -16.98 -1.43 -12.15
C PRO A 406 -18.50 -1.33 -11.99
N VAL A 407 -19.17 -0.90 -13.05
CA VAL A 407 -20.61 -0.71 -13.09
C VAL A 407 -21.17 -1.09 -14.47
N ILE A 408 -22.35 -1.68 -14.49
CA ILE A 408 -23.21 -1.77 -15.68
C ILE A 408 -24.28 -0.69 -15.53
N ASP A 409 -24.10 0.41 -16.25
CA ASP A 409 -25.00 1.56 -16.12
C ASP A 409 -26.45 1.18 -16.41
N GLY A 410 -27.35 1.70 -15.56
CA GLY A 410 -28.78 1.40 -15.60
C GLY A 410 -29.16 0.02 -15.05
N ARG A 411 -28.18 -0.79 -14.57
CA ARG A 411 -28.44 -2.12 -14.01
C ARG A 411 -27.90 -2.30 -12.61
N THR A 412 -26.55 -2.29 -12.46
CA THR A 412 -25.94 -2.62 -11.17
C THR A 412 -24.51 -2.12 -11.05
N TRP A 413 -24.13 -1.69 -9.87
CA TRP A 413 -22.75 -1.64 -9.44
C TRP A 413 -22.29 -3.06 -9.12
N MET A 414 -21.12 -3.45 -9.62
CA MET A 414 -20.49 -4.74 -9.27
C MET A 414 -19.90 -4.66 -7.86
N GLU A 415 -19.05 -5.60 -7.46
CA GLU A 415 -18.51 -5.64 -6.11
C GLU A 415 -17.68 -4.40 -5.79
N ASP A 416 -17.89 -3.83 -4.61
CA ASP A 416 -16.95 -2.87 -4.03
C ASP A 416 -15.79 -3.65 -3.40
N GLN A 417 -14.67 -3.66 -4.08
CA GLN A 417 -13.44 -4.35 -3.63
C GLN A 417 -12.43 -3.37 -3.04
N GLY A 418 -12.88 -2.15 -2.70
CA GLY A 418 -12.03 -1.11 -2.15
C GLY A 418 -10.96 -0.60 -3.12
N VAL A 419 -11.09 -0.86 -4.42
CA VAL A 419 -10.13 -0.41 -5.44
C VAL A 419 -10.12 1.11 -5.52
N PHE A 420 -8.94 1.69 -5.56
CA PHE A 420 -8.78 3.14 -5.67
C PHE A 420 -7.52 3.50 -6.44
N LEU A 421 -7.49 4.71 -6.95
CA LEU A 421 -6.29 5.37 -7.44
C LEU A 421 -5.85 6.40 -6.40
N LEU A 422 -4.55 6.41 -6.04
CA LEU A 422 -3.92 7.55 -5.39
C LEU A 422 -3.20 8.38 -6.44
N LEU A 423 -3.66 9.61 -6.65
CA LEU A 423 -2.98 10.60 -7.46
C LEU A 423 -2.34 11.63 -6.55
N THR A 424 -1.02 11.73 -6.58
CA THR A 424 -0.32 12.78 -5.83
C THR A 424 -0.01 13.95 -6.78
N SER A 425 -0.62 15.12 -6.52
CA SER A 425 -0.21 16.37 -7.13
C SER A 425 0.99 16.89 -6.33
N VAL A 426 2.18 16.65 -6.84
CA VAL A 426 3.43 17.09 -6.21
C VAL A 426 3.74 18.51 -6.64
N GLY A 427 4.25 19.33 -5.70
CA GLY A 427 4.73 20.65 -6.05
C GLY A 427 5.71 20.58 -7.21
N GLY A 428 5.48 21.40 -8.23
CA GLY A 428 6.24 21.30 -9.47
C GLY A 428 7.72 21.64 -9.33
N TYR A 429 8.12 22.34 -8.24
CA TYR A 429 9.46 22.89 -8.06
C TYR A 429 10.10 22.33 -6.80
N HIS A 430 11.08 21.45 -6.98
CA HIS A 430 11.88 20.83 -5.93
C HIS A 430 13.35 20.86 -6.33
N SER A 431 14.23 20.94 -5.33
CA SER A 431 15.67 20.99 -5.56
C SER A 431 16.44 20.08 -4.61
N ALA A 432 17.59 19.59 -5.07
CA ALA A 432 18.60 18.96 -4.23
C ALA A 432 19.95 19.62 -4.49
N TRP A 433 20.69 19.91 -3.42
CA TRP A 433 22.04 20.47 -3.58
C TRP A 433 22.94 19.48 -4.34
N ALA A 434 23.67 20.01 -5.34
CA ALA A 434 24.53 19.22 -6.21
C ALA A 434 26.02 19.56 -6.07
N GLY A 435 26.33 20.78 -5.62
CA GLY A 435 27.70 21.20 -5.43
C GLY A 435 27.86 22.72 -5.28
N GLN A 436 29.06 23.16 -4.93
CA GLN A 436 29.40 24.57 -4.87
C GLN A 436 30.90 24.82 -4.93
N SER A 437 31.29 26.07 -5.26
CA SER A 437 32.67 26.51 -5.18
C SER A 437 33.21 26.39 -3.75
N PRO A 438 34.55 26.25 -3.57
CA PRO A 438 35.21 26.43 -2.28
C PRO A 438 34.89 27.81 -1.70
N TYR A 439 34.86 27.91 -0.40
CA TYR A 439 34.63 29.16 0.30
C TYR A 439 35.80 30.14 0.12
N PRO A 440 35.53 31.41 -0.26
CA PRO A 440 36.58 32.36 -0.51
C PRO A 440 37.21 32.88 0.78
N THR A 441 38.54 33.05 0.75
CA THR A 441 39.28 33.85 1.71
C THR A 441 39.72 35.13 1.00
N LEU A 442 39.37 36.30 1.55
CA LEU A 442 39.52 37.61 0.90
C LEU A 442 40.14 38.63 1.83
N ALA A 443 40.87 39.58 1.28
CA ALA A 443 41.23 40.81 2.01
C ALA A 443 39.96 41.68 2.23
N PRO A 444 39.93 42.56 3.24
CA PRO A 444 38.84 43.51 3.46
C PRO A 444 38.49 44.28 2.19
N ASN A 445 37.19 44.38 1.89
CA ASN A 445 36.61 45.03 0.70
C ASN A 445 36.99 44.39 -0.66
N ALA A 446 37.77 43.33 -0.70
CA ALA A 446 38.10 42.64 -1.96
C ALA A 446 36.88 41.94 -2.55
N VAL A 447 36.86 41.82 -3.87
CA VAL A 447 35.81 41.08 -4.60
C VAL A 447 36.31 39.67 -4.86
N SER A 448 35.43 38.70 -4.66
CA SER A 448 35.75 37.28 -4.94
C SER A 448 35.99 37.04 -6.43
N GLY A 449 36.66 35.94 -6.75
CA GLY A 449 36.49 35.31 -8.07
C GLY A 449 35.04 34.91 -8.31
N THR A 450 34.79 34.35 -9.48
CA THR A 450 33.46 33.78 -9.80
C THR A 450 33.18 32.55 -8.91
N LEU A 451 32.07 32.59 -8.21
CA LEU A 451 31.56 31.51 -7.37
C LEU A 451 30.35 30.88 -8.03
N PHE A 452 30.08 29.64 -7.68
CA PHE A 452 28.85 28.95 -8.11
C PHE A 452 28.25 28.09 -6.99
N ILE A 453 26.94 27.90 -7.07
CA ILE A 453 26.21 26.85 -6.36
C ILE A 453 25.35 26.13 -7.38
N GLN A 454 25.26 24.81 -7.27
CA GLN A 454 24.49 23.97 -8.16
C GLN A 454 23.39 23.22 -7.40
N TYR A 455 22.22 23.13 -8.05
CA TYR A 455 21.10 22.36 -7.57
C TYR A 455 20.51 21.48 -8.70
N LEU A 456 20.23 20.23 -8.35
CA LEU A 456 19.48 19.30 -9.18
C LEU A 456 17.99 19.66 -9.09
N ASN A 457 17.29 19.74 -10.21
CA ASN A 457 15.83 19.82 -10.23
C ASN A 457 15.24 18.42 -9.93
N THR A 458 14.76 18.24 -8.70
CA THR A 458 14.10 17.00 -8.26
C THR A 458 12.58 17.09 -8.37
N GLY A 459 12.07 18.22 -8.84
CA GLY A 459 10.65 18.43 -9.09
C GLY A 459 10.19 17.89 -10.44
N ALA A 460 8.89 18.00 -10.68
CA ALA A 460 8.28 17.58 -11.94
C ALA A 460 8.14 18.73 -12.96
N SER A 461 8.38 19.98 -12.55
CA SER A 461 8.33 21.16 -13.44
C SER A 461 9.71 21.60 -13.86
N SER A 462 9.88 21.95 -15.15
CA SER A 462 11.10 22.57 -15.64
C SER A 462 11.25 23.98 -15.06
N TRP A 463 12.47 24.37 -14.69
CA TRP A 463 12.80 25.75 -14.37
C TRP A 463 13.16 26.49 -15.67
N VAL A 464 12.44 27.57 -15.97
CA VAL A 464 12.59 28.27 -17.26
C VAL A 464 13.07 29.69 -16.99
N LYS A 465 14.32 30.00 -17.41
CA LYS A 465 14.93 31.32 -17.23
C LYS A 465 14.14 32.40 -17.98
N GLY A 466 13.88 33.52 -17.30
CA GLY A 466 13.14 34.65 -17.85
C GLY A 466 11.61 34.49 -17.82
N ALA A 467 11.08 33.30 -17.47
CA ALA A 467 9.64 33.10 -17.34
C ALA A 467 9.18 33.39 -15.90
N ALA A 468 8.23 34.30 -15.74
CA ALA A 468 7.66 34.64 -14.44
C ALA A 468 7.03 33.40 -13.78
N GLY A 469 7.31 33.15 -12.49
CA GLY A 469 6.81 32.00 -11.76
C GLY A 469 7.43 30.65 -12.17
N GLN A 470 8.49 30.64 -13.01
CA GLN A 470 9.19 29.44 -13.44
C GLN A 470 10.72 29.54 -13.33
N GLN A 471 11.28 30.76 -13.29
CA GLN A 471 12.72 30.94 -13.16
C GLN A 471 13.17 30.62 -11.73
N ALA A 472 14.17 29.74 -11.61
CA ALA A 472 14.83 29.54 -10.34
C ALA A 472 15.87 30.62 -10.05
N ASN A 473 15.76 31.21 -8.88
CA ASN A 473 16.72 32.17 -8.33
C ASN A 473 17.36 31.61 -7.06
N LEU A 474 18.63 31.94 -6.83
CA LEU A 474 19.30 31.69 -5.56
C LEU A 474 18.97 32.81 -4.61
N GLY A 475 18.18 32.56 -3.59
CA GLY A 475 17.75 33.53 -2.60
C GLY A 475 18.51 33.41 -1.29
N VAL A 476 18.65 34.55 -0.59
CA VAL A 476 19.08 34.59 0.81
C VAL A 476 17.90 34.11 1.66
N VAL A 477 18.13 33.15 2.53
CA VAL A 477 17.09 32.53 3.37
C VAL A 477 16.31 33.59 4.16
N ASN A 478 14.99 33.42 4.22
CA ASN A 478 14.04 34.34 4.87
C ASN A 478 14.02 35.76 4.25
N ASP A 479 14.38 35.90 2.97
CA ASP A 479 14.43 37.20 2.28
C ASP A 479 15.26 38.25 2.98
N ASN A 480 16.32 37.81 3.67
CA ASN A 480 17.15 38.68 4.49
C ASN A 480 18.02 39.61 3.64
N ASN A 481 17.79 40.93 3.75
CA ASN A 481 18.50 41.98 2.98
C ASN A 481 19.82 42.41 3.62
N MET A 482 20.19 41.94 4.82
CA MET A 482 21.40 42.41 5.53
C MET A 482 22.69 42.16 4.74
N TRP A 483 22.69 41.17 3.87
CA TRP A 483 23.83 40.76 3.05
C TRP A 483 23.91 41.51 1.71
N SER A 484 22.91 42.31 1.38
CA SER A 484 22.87 43.12 0.15
C SER A 484 24.15 43.93 -0.13
N PRO A 485 24.81 44.58 0.87
CA PRO A 485 26.05 45.30 0.62
C PRO A 485 27.22 44.43 0.13
N LEU A 486 27.14 43.12 0.32
CA LEU A 486 28.17 42.18 -0.15
C LEU A 486 27.91 41.70 -1.57
N GLY A 487 26.75 41.96 -2.13
CA GLY A 487 26.35 41.50 -3.47
C GLY A 487 27.09 42.25 -4.58
N ILE A 488 27.72 41.52 -5.49
CA ILE A 488 28.26 42.05 -6.74
C ILE A 488 27.43 41.51 -7.89
N GLY A 489 26.64 42.39 -8.51
CA GLY A 489 25.76 41.99 -9.62
C GLY A 489 24.61 41.09 -9.24
N TRP A 490 24.20 41.08 -7.95
CA TRP A 490 23.01 40.35 -7.53
C TRP A 490 21.74 40.89 -8.21
N LEU A 491 20.74 40.01 -8.43
CA LEU A 491 19.50 40.40 -9.09
C LEU A 491 18.70 41.42 -8.27
N THR A 492 18.64 41.20 -6.96
CA THR A 492 18.02 42.11 -5.97
C THR A 492 18.80 42.05 -4.66
N ALA A 493 18.35 42.78 -3.64
CA ALA A 493 18.97 42.80 -2.31
C ALA A 493 19.09 41.40 -1.66
N ASN A 494 18.24 40.43 -2.06
CA ASN A 494 18.17 39.10 -1.49
C ASN A 494 18.06 37.98 -2.55
N ARG A 495 18.27 38.30 -3.83
CA ARG A 495 18.39 37.33 -4.93
C ARG A 495 19.80 37.42 -5.53
N VAL A 496 20.61 36.41 -5.17
CA VAL A 496 22.04 36.36 -5.48
C VAL A 496 22.29 36.14 -6.97
N ALA A 497 21.59 35.21 -7.58
CA ALA A 497 21.72 34.90 -9.00
C ALA A 497 20.47 34.16 -9.54
N ALA A 498 20.21 34.28 -10.84
CA ALA A 498 19.32 33.35 -11.55
C ALA A 498 20.09 32.11 -12.01
N GLN A 499 19.37 31.03 -12.32
CA GLN A 499 19.93 29.88 -13.01
C GLN A 499 20.64 30.31 -14.30
N SER A 500 21.76 29.70 -14.63
CA SER A 500 22.51 29.99 -15.87
C SER A 500 21.84 29.40 -17.10
N GLU A 501 21.29 28.21 -16.96
CA GLU A 501 20.67 27.43 -18.02
C GLU A 501 19.33 28.04 -18.46
N ALA A 502 19.06 28.04 -19.78
CA ALA A 502 17.78 28.53 -20.31
C ALA A 502 16.60 27.70 -19.79
N VAL A 503 16.76 26.38 -19.70
CA VAL A 503 15.78 25.44 -19.17
C VAL A 503 16.51 24.38 -18.35
N VAL A 504 16.01 24.09 -17.14
CA VAL A 504 16.45 23.00 -16.28
C VAL A 504 15.29 22.01 -16.14
N PRO A 505 15.25 20.94 -16.95
CA PRO A 505 14.18 19.95 -16.89
C PRO A 505 14.28 19.12 -15.59
N PRO A 506 13.25 18.35 -15.22
CA PRO A 506 13.35 17.32 -14.20
C PRO A 506 14.60 16.45 -14.38
N GLY A 507 15.38 16.28 -13.30
CA GLY A 507 16.67 15.57 -13.32
C GLY A 507 17.84 16.41 -13.88
N GLY A 508 17.61 17.62 -14.39
CA GLY A 508 18.66 18.56 -14.83
C GLY A 508 19.28 19.32 -13.66
N THR A 509 20.48 19.86 -13.87
CA THR A 509 21.20 20.66 -12.87
C THR A 509 21.21 22.13 -13.27
N ALA A 510 20.84 23.02 -12.33
CA ALA A 510 20.98 24.46 -12.45
C ALA A 510 22.27 24.94 -11.80
N THR A 511 22.93 25.90 -12.45
CA THR A 511 24.13 26.57 -11.93
C THR A 511 23.81 28.05 -11.65
N PHE A 512 24.01 28.46 -10.42
CA PHE A 512 23.86 29.85 -9.98
C PHE A 512 25.25 30.45 -9.84
N VAL A 513 25.57 31.40 -10.67
CA VAL A 513 26.90 32.05 -10.76
C VAL A 513 26.84 33.46 -10.20
N PHE A 514 27.77 33.79 -9.29
CA PHE A 514 27.78 35.07 -8.61
C PHE A 514 29.15 35.47 -8.09
N GLN A 515 29.26 36.70 -7.61
CA GLN A 515 30.42 37.25 -6.89
C GLN A 515 29.96 37.94 -5.61
N VAL A 516 30.88 38.04 -4.66
CA VAL A 516 30.66 38.77 -3.42
C VAL A 516 31.84 39.72 -3.13
N ARG A 517 31.56 40.81 -2.43
CA ARG A 517 32.55 41.70 -1.85
C ARG A 517 32.73 41.35 -0.38
N ALA A 518 33.97 41.24 0.06
CA ALA A 518 34.27 41.03 1.48
C ALA A 518 33.85 42.25 2.30
N PRO A 519 33.29 42.07 3.50
CA PRO A 519 33.17 43.15 4.47
C PRO A 519 34.50 43.86 4.76
N SER A 520 34.45 45.10 5.26
CA SER A 520 35.64 45.85 5.66
C SER A 520 36.28 45.31 6.94
N THR A 521 35.54 44.60 7.76
CA THR A 521 35.99 44.05 9.04
C THR A 521 36.46 42.61 8.87
N PRO A 522 37.66 42.25 9.35
CA PRO A 522 38.09 40.85 9.40
C PRO A 522 37.13 39.98 10.21
N GLY A 523 36.92 38.75 9.76
CA GLY A 523 36.00 37.85 10.42
C GLY A 523 35.48 36.75 9.48
N VAL A 524 34.59 35.89 9.98
CA VAL A 524 33.92 34.83 9.23
C VAL A 524 32.44 35.15 9.08
N TYR A 525 31.99 35.26 7.83
CA TYR A 525 30.63 35.66 7.48
C TYR A 525 29.92 34.47 6.80
N ARG A 526 28.74 34.10 7.31
CA ARG A 526 27.96 32.98 6.80
C ARG A 526 26.63 33.48 6.23
N ILE A 527 26.40 33.24 4.94
CA ILE A 527 25.18 33.63 4.23
C ILE A 527 24.43 32.35 3.89
N ALA A 528 23.27 32.12 4.50
CA ALA A 528 22.40 30.98 4.18
C ALA A 528 21.66 31.22 2.86
N LEU A 529 21.71 30.25 1.97
CA LEU A 529 21.22 30.36 0.61
C LEU A 529 20.27 29.21 0.28
N ARG A 530 19.22 29.50 -0.49
CA ARG A 530 18.18 28.55 -0.83
C ARG A 530 17.58 28.88 -2.20
N PRO A 531 17.28 27.89 -3.05
CA PRO A 531 16.62 28.15 -4.32
C PRO A 531 15.15 28.55 -4.11
N VAL A 532 14.67 29.44 -4.98
CA VAL A 532 13.30 29.96 -4.95
C VAL A 532 12.79 30.18 -6.37
N ILE A 533 11.51 29.87 -6.59
CA ILE A 533 10.73 30.36 -7.73
C ILE A 533 9.90 31.53 -7.23
N ASP A 534 10.32 32.73 -7.56
CA ASP A 534 9.68 33.96 -7.06
C ASP A 534 8.20 34.01 -7.41
N GLY A 535 7.39 34.39 -6.43
CA GLY A 535 5.93 34.40 -6.54
C GLY A 535 5.25 33.03 -6.49
N THR A 536 6.04 31.94 -6.40
CA THR A 536 5.50 30.58 -6.41
C THR A 536 5.88 29.79 -5.16
N THR A 537 7.16 29.51 -4.95
CA THR A 537 7.59 28.69 -3.81
C THR A 537 9.08 28.84 -3.51
N TRP A 538 9.45 28.73 -2.24
CA TRP A 538 10.79 28.35 -1.82
C TRP A 538 10.94 26.81 -1.95
N MET A 539 12.05 26.36 -2.56
CA MET A 539 12.33 24.93 -2.66
C MET A 539 12.90 24.41 -1.31
N GLU A 540 13.50 23.23 -1.27
CA GLU A 540 13.95 22.62 0.00
C GLU A 540 15.06 23.44 0.67
N ASP A 541 14.95 23.61 1.99
CA ASP A 541 16.05 24.11 2.82
C ASP A 541 16.97 22.95 3.19
N GLN A 542 18.13 22.90 2.54
CA GLN A 542 19.15 21.87 2.75
C GLN A 542 20.34 22.38 3.57
N GLY A 543 20.17 23.52 4.25
CA GLY A 543 21.21 24.13 5.07
C GLY A 543 22.43 24.62 4.27
N VAL A 544 22.26 24.93 2.99
CA VAL A 544 23.36 25.41 2.13
C VAL A 544 23.72 26.84 2.48
N PHE A 545 24.99 27.14 2.50
CA PHE A 545 25.49 28.45 2.83
C PHE A 545 26.81 28.78 2.10
N LEU A 546 27.10 30.05 1.96
CA LEU A 546 28.41 30.57 1.60
C LEU A 546 29.11 31.03 2.87
N VAL A 547 30.40 30.72 3.02
CA VAL A 547 31.28 31.28 4.04
C VAL A 547 32.28 32.20 3.34
N ILE A 548 32.42 33.42 3.86
CA ILE A 548 33.46 34.39 3.44
C ILE A 548 34.39 34.56 4.63
N THR A 549 35.65 34.18 4.50
CA THR A 549 36.70 34.48 5.48
C THR A 549 37.40 35.75 5.06
N VAL A 550 37.40 36.77 5.93
CA VAL A 550 38.05 38.07 5.69
C VAL A 550 39.27 38.19 6.61
N GLN A 551 40.46 38.31 6.03
CA GLN A 551 41.75 38.39 6.77
C GLN A 551 42.76 39.29 6.05
#